data_544e506c738d9c56b1d450821e26ef71
#
_entry.id   544e506c738d9c56b1d450821e26ef71
#
_cell.length_a   1.000
_cell.length_b   1.000
_cell.length_c   1.000
_cell.angle_alpha   90.00
_cell.angle_beta   90.00
_cell.angle_gamma   90.00
#
_symmetry.space_group_name_H-M   'P 1'
#
loop_
_entity.id
_entity.type
_entity.pdbx_description
1 polymer ?
#
loop_
_entity_poly.entity_id
_entity_poly.type
_entity_poly.pdbx_seq_one_letter_code
_entity_poly.pdbx_strand_id
1 'polypeptide(L)'
;MLFVDGDNSGTTGVGLVRRLKADAFTAIVPITTLAGTHHPEQVQAWFTSGADEVLTGLFSLAEQRSRMDAMLVRTERDVSVHPSTRLPGTTEIEREIRRRLESNQEFAVCYADLDHFKEFNDRYSYYDGDRVIYILSRILHDVVRGLMGSRGFVGHIGGDDFIFVIPAEEISPVCSEILEVFDSLVPLQYNEQDRRAGYFFGKDRRGQLHRVPLMTLSIGIVTNRHRRFAHPAQVSELATEMKSYAKTLPGSVFVVDRRQGVTGEERTGPTSREQA
;
A
#
# COMPACT_ATOMS: atom_id res chain seq x y z
N MET A 1 17.36 -10.68 10.12
CA MET A 1 17.18 -11.54 11.31
C MET A 1 18.45 -11.48 12.16
N LEU A 2 18.29 -11.37 13.47
CA LEU A 2 19.38 -11.40 14.45
C LEU A 2 19.27 -12.66 15.31
N PHE A 3 20.43 -13.27 15.60
CA PHE A 3 20.52 -14.36 16.57
C PHE A 3 21.21 -13.86 17.84
N VAL A 4 20.63 -14.18 18.97
CA VAL A 4 21.20 -13.88 20.30
C VAL A 4 21.50 -15.19 21.01
N ASP A 5 22.74 -15.37 21.41
CA ASP A 5 23.15 -16.51 22.22
C ASP A 5 22.59 -16.36 23.65
N GLY A 6 21.59 -17.17 23.97
CA GLY A 6 20.88 -17.11 25.26
C GLY A 6 21.69 -17.66 26.41
N ASP A 7 22.64 -18.57 26.17
CA ASP A 7 23.45 -19.22 27.22
C ASP A 7 24.61 -18.33 27.68
N ASN A 8 25.27 -17.66 26.73
CA ASN A 8 26.43 -16.82 27.01
C ASN A 8 26.10 -15.38 27.36
N SER A 9 24.92 -14.90 26.95
CA SER A 9 24.53 -13.50 27.15
C SER A 9 23.71 -13.24 28.41
N GLY A 10 23.09 -14.27 29.02
CA GLY A 10 22.37 -14.16 30.29
C GLY A 10 21.44 -12.96 30.38
N THR A 11 21.44 -12.26 31.53
CA THR A 11 20.65 -11.03 31.75
C THR A 11 21.06 -9.88 30.85
N THR A 12 22.30 -9.84 30.36
CA THR A 12 22.77 -8.84 29.40
C THR A 12 22.11 -9.03 28.04
N GLY A 13 21.88 -10.26 27.60
CA GLY A 13 21.18 -10.58 26.35
C GLY A 13 19.73 -10.16 26.36
N VAL A 14 19.00 -10.42 27.44
CA VAL A 14 17.62 -9.95 27.64
C VAL A 14 17.55 -8.42 27.55
N GLY A 15 18.51 -7.73 28.19
CA GLY A 15 18.62 -6.26 28.13
C GLY A 15 18.94 -5.75 26.72
N LEU A 16 19.77 -6.48 25.96
CA LEU A 16 20.07 -6.16 24.57
C LEU A 16 18.84 -6.28 23.68
N VAL A 17 18.12 -7.41 23.75
CA VAL A 17 16.88 -7.61 22.98
C VAL A 17 15.87 -6.52 23.28
N ARG A 18 15.65 -6.18 24.56
CA ARG A 18 14.75 -5.11 24.95
C ARG A 18 15.14 -3.77 24.33
N ARG A 19 16.42 -3.41 24.32
CA ARG A 19 16.89 -2.17 23.70
C ARG A 19 16.70 -2.18 22.18
N LEU A 20 17.04 -3.29 21.51
CA LEU A 20 16.84 -3.41 20.07
C LEU A 20 15.35 -3.31 19.68
N LYS A 21 14.46 -3.86 20.49
CA LYS A 21 13.00 -3.81 20.25
C LYS A 21 12.37 -2.48 20.66
N ALA A 22 13.02 -1.68 21.49
CA ALA A 22 12.58 -0.33 21.83
C ALA A 22 13.03 0.74 20.83
N ASP A 23 14.01 0.45 19.99
CA ASP A 23 14.51 1.36 18.97
C ASP A 23 13.70 1.22 17.66
N ALA A 24 13.20 2.34 17.12
CA ALA A 24 12.29 2.36 15.96
C ALA A 24 12.89 1.73 14.69
N PHE A 25 14.22 1.77 14.50
CA PHE A 25 14.87 1.21 13.31
C PHE A 25 15.13 -0.29 13.43
N THR A 26 15.38 -0.78 14.65
CA THR A 26 15.72 -2.19 14.88
C THR A 26 14.55 -3.04 15.37
N ALA A 27 13.46 -2.42 15.83
CA ALA A 27 12.28 -3.11 16.34
C ALA A 27 11.64 -4.08 15.32
N ILE A 28 11.70 -3.73 14.03
CA ILE A 28 11.16 -4.54 12.93
C ILE A 28 12.03 -5.75 12.58
N VAL A 29 13.29 -5.78 13.03
CA VAL A 29 14.20 -6.90 12.75
C VAL A 29 13.83 -8.10 13.62
N PRO A 30 13.51 -9.28 13.01
CA PRO A 30 13.20 -10.46 13.80
C PRO A 30 14.43 -10.93 14.59
N ILE A 31 14.21 -11.20 15.87
CA ILE A 31 15.24 -11.65 16.83
C ILE A 31 14.90 -13.05 17.30
N THR A 32 15.82 -13.99 17.03
CA THR A 32 15.75 -15.37 17.54
C THR A 32 16.80 -15.57 18.62
N THR A 33 16.40 -16.08 19.76
CA THR A 33 17.30 -16.45 20.84
C THR A 33 17.59 -17.95 20.77
N LEU A 34 18.87 -18.31 20.89
CA LEU A 34 19.33 -19.70 20.99
C LEU A 34 19.63 -20.02 22.46
N ALA A 35 18.91 -20.97 23.05
CA ALA A 35 19.11 -21.40 24.43
C ALA A 35 19.36 -22.91 24.48
N GLY A 36 20.49 -23.33 25.06
CA GLY A 36 20.83 -24.75 25.22
C GLY A 36 19.97 -25.45 26.25
N THR A 37 19.43 -24.71 27.21
CA THR A 37 18.62 -25.22 28.29
C THR A 37 17.18 -24.72 28.20
N HIS A 38 16.24 -25.56 28.66
CA HIS A 38 14.81 -25.21 28.67
C HIS A 38 14.35 -24.91 30.11
N HIS A 39 14.69 -23.72 30.60
CA HIS A 39 14.13 -23.22 31.84
C HIS A 39 12.91 -22.33 31.51
N PRO A 40 11.68 -22.68 31.93
CA PRO A 40 10.47 -21.92 31.55
C PRO A 40 10.56 -20.43 31.88
N GLU A 41 11.12 -20.07 33.00
CA GLU A 41 11.30 -18.66 33.41
C GLU A 41 12.25 -17.90 32.50
N GLN A 42 13.28 -18.56 32.00
CA GLN A 42 14.24 -17.97 31.08
C GLN A 42 13.64 -17.77 29.69
N VAL A 43 12.91 -18.76 29.21
CA VAL A 43 12.14 -18.66 27.94
C VAL A 43 11.12 -17.52 28.02
N GLN A 44 10.39 -17.42 29.15
CA GLN A 44 9.45 -16.34 29.38
C GLN A 44 10.14 -14.97 29.39
N ALA A 45 11.32 -14.85 30.02
CA ALA A 45 12.09 -13.61 30.06
C ALA A 45 12.51 -13.15 28.65
N TRP A 46 12.89 -14.05 27.75
CA TRP A 46 13.21 -13.75 26.37
C TRP A 46 11.99 -13.22 25.59
N PHE A 47 10.86 -13.90 25.65
CA PHE A 47 9.64 -13.41 25.00
C PHE A 47 9.16 -12.07 25.59
N THR A 48 9.23 -11.90 26.91
CA THR A 48 8.89 -10.63 27.56
C THR A 48 9.84 -9.48 27.17
N SER A 49 11.09 -9.80 26.79
CA SER A 49 12.02 -8.80 26.28
C SER A 49 11.75 -8.40 24.83
N GLY A 50 10.89 -9.13 24.11
CA GLY A 50 10.52 -8.88 22.73
C GLY A 50 11.18 -9.81 21.69
N ALA A 51 11.81 -10.92 22.13
CA ALA A 51 12.28 -11.92 21.16
C ALA A 51 11.09 -12.49 20.38
N ASP A 52 11.28 -12.66 19.07
CA ASP A 52 10.23 -13.16 18.17
C ASP A 52 10.15 -14.69 18.18
N GLU A 53 11.28 -15.36 18.48
CA GLU A 53 11.37 -16.81 18.66
C GLU A 53 12.46 -17.18 19.66
N VAL A 54 12.25 -18.28 20.37
CA VAL A 54 13.23 -18.87 21.28
C VAL A 54 13.44 -20.34 20.88
N LEU A 55 14.60 -20.66 20.35
CA LEU A 55 14.98 -22.02 19.98
C LEU A 55 15.77 -22.66 21.10
N THR A 56 15.32 -23.81 21.56
CA THR A 56 15.99 -24.58 22.62
C THR A 56 16.55 -25.87 22.08
N GLY A 57 17.52 -26.45 22.80
CA GLY A 57 18.11 -27.74 22.47
C GLY A 57 17.11 -28.94 22.51
N LEU A 58 15.89 -28.74 23.00
CA LEU A 58 14.83 -29.74 22.97
C LEU A 58 14.19 -29.93 21.61
N PHE A 59 14.26 -28.92 20.73
CA PHE A 59 13.70 -28.99 19.40
C PHE A 59 14.63 -29.73 18.43
N SER A 60 14.09 -30.65 17.63
CA SER A 60 14.83 -31.23 16.53
C SER A 60 15.24 -30.15 15.50
N LEU A 61 16.27 -30.40 14.70
CA LEU A 61 16.71 -29.48 13.65
C LEU A 61 15.56 -29.15 12.66
N ALA A 62 14.74 -30.15 12.33
CA ALA A 62 13.58 -29.95 11.45
C ALA A 62 12.55 -29.01 12.07
N GLU A 63 12.30 -29.14 13.36
CA GLU A 63 11.38 -28.26 14.10
C GLU A 63 11.92 -26.84 14.23
N GLN A 64 13.21 -26.69 14.57
CA GLN A 64 13.87 -25.38 14.64
C GLN A 64 13.77 -24.64 13.31
N ARG A 65 14.04 -25.34 12.19
CA ARG A 65 13.87 -24.78 10.85
C ARG A 65 12.45 -24.36 10.56
N SER A 66 11.47 -25.23 10.84
CA SER A 66 10.04 -24.90 10.61
C SER A 66 9.57 -23.69 11.44
N ARG A 67 10.05 -23.54 12.69
CA ARG A 67 9.77 -22.38 13.53
C ARG A 67 10.36 -21.10 12.98
N MET A 68 11.61 -21.14 12.50
CA MET A 68 12.27 -20.01 11.87
C MET A 68 11.56 -19.61 10.56
N ASP A 69 11.22 -20.56 9.70
CA ASP A 69 10.49 -20.29 8.46
C ASP A 69 9.13 -19.66 8.76
N ALA A 70 8.38 -20.17 9.74
CA ALA A 70 7.10 -19.61 10.17
C ALA A 70 7.24 -18.19 10.75
N MET A 71 8.31 -17.92 11.51
CA MET A 71 8.61 -16.58 12.02
C MET A 71 8.91 -15.60 10.88
N LEU A 72 9.76 -15.98 9.92
CA LEU A 72 10.10 -15.14 8.77
C LEU A 72 8.86 -14.81 7.93
N VAL A 73 7.99 -15.78 7.68
CA VAL A 73 6.72 -15.57 6.98
C VAL A 73 5.81 -14.58 7.72
N ARG A 74 5.73 -14.68 9.07
CA ARG A 74 4.95 -13.72 9.87
C ARG A 74 5.53 -12.31 9.78
N THR A 75 6.85 -12.19 9.97
CA THR A 75 7.55 -10.89 9.89
C THR A 75 7.39 -10.25 8.50
N GLU A 76 7.53 -11.03 7.44
CA GLU A 76 7.31 -10.53 6.07
C GLU A 76 5.88 -10.01 5.88
N ARG A 77 4.88 -10.72 6.39
CA ARG A 77 3.48 -10.28 6.35
C ARG A 77 3.26 -8.99 7.13
N ASP A 78 3.82 -8.88 8.33
CA ASP A 78 3.64 -7.70 9.19
C ASP A 78 4.30 -6.45 8.60
N VAL A 79 5.45 -6.59 7.92
CA VAL A 79 6.15 -5.49 7.24
C VAL A 79 5.50 -5.16 5.89
N SER A 80 4.83 -6.11 5.26
CA SER A 80 4.23 -5.94 3.93
C SER A 80 2.84 -5.28 3.93
N VAL A 81 2.26 -5.02 5.12
CA VAL A 81 0.96 -4.34 5.24
C VAL A 81 1.12 -2.92 5.78
N HIS A 82 0.24 -2.02 5.33
CA HIS A 82 0.23 -0.65 5.85
C HIS A 82 -0.31 -0.64 7.30
N PRO A 83 0.39 0.03 8.26
CA PRO A 83 0.09 -0.10 9.69
C PRO A 83 -1.31 0.39 10.08
N SER A 84 -1.81 1.48 9.46
CA SER A 84 -3.11 2.06 9.82
C SER A 84 -4.30 1.35 9.17
N THR A 85 -4.18 0.92 7.92
CA THR A 85 -5.29 0.32 7.17
C THR A 85 -5.25 -1.19 7.11
N ARG A 86 -4.10 -1.81 7.40
CA ARG A 86 -3.84 -3.25 7.26
C ARG A 86 -4.01 -3.77 5.83
N LEU A 87 -4.06 -2.88 4.86
CA LEU A 87 -4.02 -3.26 3.45
C LEU A 87 -2.58 -3.60 3.02
N PRO A 88 -2.39 -4.46 2.02
CA PRO A 88 -1.12 -4.72 1.38
C PRO A 88 -0.35 -3.44 1.04
N GLY A 89 0.93 -3.36 1.42
CA GLY A 89 1.81 -2.24 1.14
C GLY A 89 2.50 -2.33 -0.22
N THR A 90 3.47 -1.44 -0.46
CA THR A 90 4.15 -1.26 -1.76
C THR A 90 4.74 -2.56 -2.31
N THR A 91 5.39 -3.37 -1.47
CA THR A 91 5.98 -4.66 -1.89
C THR A 91 4.94 -5.63 -2.45
N GLU A 92 3.77 -5.74 -1.79
CA GLU A 92 2.69 -6.62 -2.24
C GLU A 92 2.00 -6.06 -3.48
N ILE A 93 1.88 -4.73 -3.60
CA ILE A 93 1.36 -4.06 -4.80
C ILE A 93 2.24 -4.41 -6.02
N GLU A 94 3.57 -4.27 -5.90
CA GLU A 94 4.49 -4.62 -6.98
C GLU A 94 4.43 -6.11 -7.34
N ARG A 95 4.33 -6.99 -6.34
CA ARG A 95 4.20 -8.44 -6.54
C ARG A 95 2.91 -8.78 -7.28
N GLU A 96 1.79 -8.16 -6.92
CA GLU A 96 0.51 -8.35 -7.60
C GLU A 96 0.55 -7.85 -9.05
N ILE A 97 1.08 -6.64 -9.31
CA ILE A 97 1.21 -6.10 -10.67
C ILE A 97 2.08 -7.05 -11.51
N ARG A 98 3.21 -7.53 -11.00
CA ARG A 98 4.08 -8.49 -11.68
C ARG A 98 3.33 -9.78 -12.02
N ARG A 99 2.60 -10.34 -11.06
CA ARG A 99 1.77 -11.54 -11.28
C ARG A 99 0.75 -11.34 -12.39
N ARG A 100 0.13 -10.16 -12.47
CA ARG A 100 -0.82 -9.81 -13.54
C ARG A 100 -0.13 -9.69 -14.91
N LEU A 101 1.06 -9.08 -14.95
CA LEU A 101 1.83 -8.98 -16.19
C LEU A 101 2.26 -10.34 -16.75
N GLU A 102 2.54 -11.30 -15.88
CA GLU A 102 2.88 -12.69 -16.26
C GLU A 102 1.64 -13.48 -16.69
N SER A 103 0.45 -13.05 -16.32
CA SER A 103 -0.79 -13.66 -16.77
C SER A 103 -1.19 -13.11 -18.15
N ASN A 104 -1.86 -13.96 -18.97
CA ASN A 104 -2.41 -13.50 -20.26
C ASN A 104 -3.79 -12.83 -20.11
N GLN A 105 -4.15 -12.35 -18.91
CA GLN A 105 -5.45 -11.73 -18.66
C GLN A 105 -5.34 -10.21 -18.80
N GLU A 106 -6.41 -9.60 -19.29
CA GLU A 106 -6.54 -8.15 -19.28
C GLU A 106 -6.86 -7.66 -17.87
N PHE A 107 -6.08 -6.69 -17.40
CA PHE A 107 -6.26 -6.08 -16.07
C PHE A 107 -6.11 -4.57 -16.12
N ALA A 108 -6.61 -3.93 -15.08
CA ALA A 108 -6.45 -2.52 -14.82
C ALA A 108 -5.78 -2.30 -13.48
N VAL A 109 -4.83 -1.38 -13.45
CA VAL A 109 -4.25 -0.81 -12.23
C VAL A 109 -4.85 0.57 -12.05
N CYS A 110 -5.55 0.76 -10.93
CA CYS A 110 -6.26 1.96 -10.58
C CYS A 110 -5.54 2.65 -9.41
N TYR A 111 -5.10 3.88 -9.62
CA TYR A 111 -4.45 4.70 -8.60
C TYR A 111 -5.47 5.71 -8.07
N ALA A 112 -5.86 5.57 -6.81
CA ALA A 112 -6.83 6.43 -6.15
C ALA A 112 -6.15 7.37 -5.14
N ASP A 113 -6.60 8.63 -5.11
CA ASP A 113 -6.01 9.70 -4.32
C ASP A 113 -7.09 10.72 -3.94
N LEU A 114 -7.03 11.24 -2.70
CA LEU A 114 -7.96 12.25 -2.18
C LEU A 114 -7.58 13.66 -2.64
N ASP A 115 -8.53 14.36 -3.23
CA ASP A 115 -8.35 15.78 -3.53
C ASP A 115 -8.64 16.60 -2.28
N HIS A 116 -7.87 17.66 -2.06
CA HIS A 116 -8.00 18.58 -0.90
C HIS A 116 -7.80 17.94 0.48
N PHE A 117 -7.14 16.77 0.55
CA PHE A 117 -6.91 16.07 1.82
C PHE A 117 -6.02 16.86 2.78
N LYS A 118 -5.00 17.54 2.24
CA LYS A 118 -4.14 18.40 3.05
C LYS A 118 -4.92 19.54 3.70
N GLU A 119 -5.74 20.25 2.90
CA GLU A 119 -6.56 21.35 3.38
C GLU A 119 -7.59 20.89 4.43
N PHE A 120 -8.12 19.67 4.27
CA PHE A 120 -8.96 19.04 5.29
C PHE A 120 -8.20 18.82 6.61
N ASN A 121 -6.98 18.25 6.57
CA ASN A 121 -6.15 18.07 7.76
C ASN A 121 -5.81 19.40 8.44
N ASP A 122 -5.51 20.44 7.66
CA ASP A 122 -5.21 21.78 8.17
C ASP A 122 -6.44 22.44 8.82
N ARG A 123 -7.66 22.09 8.38
CA ARG A 123 -8.94 22.61 8.90
C ARG A 123 -9.45 21.87 10.12
N TYR A 124 -9.39 20.54 10.10
CA TYR A 124 -9.98 19.67 11.12
C TYR A 124 -8.90 19.15 12.08
N SER A 125 -8.22 18.07 11.72
CA SER A 125 -7.04 17.53 12.40
C SER A 125 -6.45 16.36 11.64
N TYR A 126 -5.22 15.96 11.95
CA TYR A 126 -4.64 14.72 11.44
C TYR A 126 -5.42 13.47 11.90
N TYR A 127 -6.01 13.51 13.10
CA TYR A 127 -6.86 12.41 13.58
C TYR A 127 -8.12 12.22 12.72
N ASP A 128 -8.77 13.31 12.32
CA ASP A 128 -9.92 13.28 11.42
C ASP A 128 -9.49 12.82 10.01
N GLY A 129 -8.30 13.23 9.56
CA GLY A 129 -7.71 12.74 8.32
C GLY A 129 -7.45 11.25 8.33
N ASP A 130 -6.85 10.71 9.40
CA ASP A 130 -6.66 9.26 9.56
C ASP A 130 -7.98 8.48 9.49
N ARG A 131 -9.05 9.07 10.03
CA ARG A 131 -10.38 8.50 9.92
C ARG A 131 -10.89 8.48 8.48
N VAL A 132 -10.65 9.53 7.68
CA VAL A 132 -10.99 9.56 6.25
C VAL A 132 -10.19 8.51 5.48
N ILE A 133 -8.89 8.40 5.72
CA ILE A 133 -8.02 7.35 5.15
C ILE A 133 -8.58 5.95 5.46
N TYR A 134 -8.97 5.71 6.70
CA TYR A 134 -9.57 4.44 7.10
C TYR A 134 -10.90 4.19 6.37
N ILE A 135 -11.78 5.18 6.25
CA ILE A 135 -13.06 5.07 5.52
C ILE A 135 -12.78 4.74 4.04
N LEU A 136 -11.88 5.47 3.38
CA LEU A 136 -11.51 5.19 1.99
C LEU A 136 -10.96 3.76 1.83
N SER A 137 -10.09 3.33 2.74
CA SER A 137 -9.55 1.97 2.72
C SER A 137 -10.64 0.90 2.80
N ARG A 138 -11.69 1.16 3.61
CA ARG A 138 -12.84 0.26 3.73
C ARG A 138 -13.72 0.27 2.49
N ILE A 139 -13.99 1.45 1.91
CA ILE A 139 -14.76 1.56 0.66
C ILE A 139 -14.07 0.76 -0.44
N LEU A 140 -12.76 1.01 -0.67
CA LEU A 140 -11.99 0.30 -1.69
C LEU A 140 -11.99 -1.21 -1.46
N HIS A 141 -11.70 -1.64 -0.22
CA HIS A 141 -11.67 -3.06 0.12
C HIS A 141 -13.04 -3.72 -0.09
N ASP A 142 -14.10 -3.13 0.45
CA ASP A 142 -15.41 -3.77 0.49
C ASP A 142 -16.07 -3.80 -0.90
N VAL A 143 -15.93 -2.73 -1.70
CA VAL A 143 -16.42 -2.70 -3.09
C VAL A 143 -15.63 -3.67 -3.97
N VAL A 144 -14.28 -3.57 -3.96
CA VAL A 144 -13.46 -4.45 -4.79
C VAL A 144 -13.64 -5.92 -4.37
N ARG A 145 -13.67 -6.20 -3.06
CA ARG A 145 -13.88 -7.58 -2.57
C ARG A 145 -15.27 -8.09 -2.85
N GLY A 146 -16.29 -7.25 -2.69
CA GLY A 146 -17.70 -7.59 -2.92
C GLY A 146 -17.99 -7.92 -4.37
N LEU A 147 -17.49 -7.10 -5.30
CA LEU A 147 -17.75 -7.27 -6.73
C LEU A 147 -16.79 -8.27 -7.40
N MET A 148 -15.52 -8.29 -7.00
CA MET A 148 -14.47 -9.06 -7.69
C MET A 148 -14.05 -10.34 -6.97
N GLY A 149 -14.34 -10.48 -5.68
CA GLY A 149 -13.87 -11.62 -4.88
C GLY A 149 -12.35 -11.73 -4.88
N SER A 150 -11.83 -12.90 -5.27
CA SER A 150 -10.38 -13.15 -5.37
C SER A 150 -9.73 -12.57 -6.63
N ARG A 151 -10.51 -12.08 -7.59
CA ARG A 151 -9.99 -11.43 -8.82
C ARG A 151 -9.54 -9.98 -8.57
N GLY A 152 -9.99 -9.37 -7.48
CA GLY A 152 -9.61 -8.01 -7.08
C GLY A 152 -8.49 -7.99 -6.05
N PHE A 153 -7.71 -6.92 -6.06
CA PHE A 153 -6.66 -6.63 -5.09
C PHE A 153 -6.74 -5.17 -4.69
N VAL A 154 -6.47 -4.87 -3.43
CA VAL A 154 -6.38 -3.48 -2.91
C VAL A 154 -5.13 -3.36 -2.08
N GLY A 155 -4.38 -2.28 -2.28
CA GLY A 155 -3.16 -1.94 -1.53
C GLY A 155 -3.13 -0.46 -1.15
N HIS A 156 -2.33 -0.14 -0.14
CA HIS A 156 -2.12 1.21 0.37
C HIS A 156 -0.64 1.57 0.28
N ILE A 157 -0.32 2.61 -0.49
CA ILE A 157 1.07 3.07 -0.68
C ILE A 157 1.50 3.89 0.54
N GLY A 158 0.67 4.85 0.95
CA GLY A 158 0.92 5.73 2.07
C GLY A 158 0.15 7.05 1.96
N GLY A 159 -0.13 7.70 3.08
CA GLY A 159 -0.95 8.91 3.10
C GLY A 159 -2.34 8.66 2.54
N ASP A 160 -2.71 9.40 1.51
CA ASP A 160 -3.97 9.32 0.77
C ASP A 160 -3.88 8.50 -0.54
N ASP A 161 -2.73 7.85 -0.81
CA ASP A 161 -2.43 7.10 -2.03
C ASP A 161 -2.79 5.61 -1.91
N PHE A 162 -3.73 5.15 -2.73
CA PHE A 162 -4.16 3.76 -2.79
C PHE A 162 -4.03 3.19 -4.21
N ILE A 163 -3.82 1.87 -4.29
CA ILE A 163 -3.89 1.13 -5.56
C ILE A 163 -4.89 -0.01 -5.43
N PHE A 164 -5.68 -0.21 -6.46
CA PHE A 164 -6.43 -1.44 -6.61
C PHE A 164 -6.27 -2.00 -8.02
N VAL A 165 -6.31 -3.34 -8.11
CA VAL A 165 -6.12 -4.06 -9.37
C VAL A 165 -7.35 -4.94 -9.62
N ILE A 166 -7.95 -4.79 -10.79
CA ILE A 166 -9.18 -5.46 -11.18
C ILE A 166 -9.09 -5.95 -12.64
N PRO A 167 -9.96 -6.86 -13.09
CA PRO A 167 -10.12 -7.16 -14.51
C PRO A 167 -10.50 -5.91 -15.29
N ALA A 168 -9.95 -5.76 -16.50
CA ALA A 168 -10.11 -4.53 -17.28
C ALA A 168 -11.55 -4.28 -17.75
N GLU A 169 -12.37 -5.30 -17.88
CA GLU A 169 -13.80 -5.21 -18.21
C GLU A 169 -14.64 -4.61 -17.08
N GLU A 170 -14.14 -4.68 -15.84
CA GLU A 170 -14.87 -4.27 -14.62
C GLU A 170 -14.55 -2.84 -14.15
N ILE A 171 -13.78 -2.08 -14.94
CA ILE A 171 -13.39 -0.71 -14.57
C ILE A 171 -14.61 0.15 -14.25
N SER A 172 -15.57 0.21 -15.18
CA SER A 172 -16.71 1.11 -15.04
C SER A 172 -17.60 0.77 -13.84
N PRO A 173 -18.09 -0.47 -13.66
CA PRO A 173 -18.93 -0.80 -12.53
C PRO A 173 -18.25 -0.62 -11.18
N VAL A 174 -16.97 -1.04 -11.05
CA VAL A 174 -16.22 -0.94 -9.79
C VAL A 174 -15.90 0.51 -9.45
N CYS A 175 -15.40 1.31 -10.41
CA CYS A 175 -15.04 2.69 -10.13
C CYS A 175 -16.28 3.55 -9.87
N SER A 176 -17.38 3.36 -10.60
CA SER A 176 -18.62 4.09 -10.34
C SER A 176 -19.17 3.82 -8.94
N GLU A 177 -19.19 2.57 -8.51
CA GLU A 177 -19.61 2.18 -7.16
C GLU A 177 -18.71 2.81 -6.07
N ILE A 178 -17.39 2.76 -6.27
CA ILE A 178 -16.44 3.38 -5.33
C ILE A 178 -16.72 4.87 -5.18
N LEU A 179 -16.90 5.61 -6.30
CA LEU A 179 -17.13 7.06 -6.28
C LEU A 179 -18.48 7.38 -5.64
N GLU A 180 -19.53 6.63 -5.95
CA GLU A 180 -20.87 6.84 -5.38
C GLU A 180 -20.89 6.65 -3.86
N VAL A 181 -20.27 5.56 -3.38
CA VAL A 181 -20.15 5.31 -1.94
C VAL A 181 -19.28 6.37 -1.26
N PHE A 182 -18.17 6.77 -1.89
CA PHE A 182 -17.28 7.81 -1.38
C PHE A 182 -18.01 9.15 -1.24
N ASP A 183 -18.66 9.60 -2.29
CA ASP A 183 -19.41 10.88 -2.33
C ASP A 183 -20.59 10.91 -1.34
N SER A 184 -21.10 9.74 -0.98
CA SER A 184 -22.17 9.62 0.03
C SER A 184 -21.62 9.68 1.47
N LEU A 185 -20.44 9.11 1.74
CA LEU A 185 -19.92 8.93 3.10
C LEU A 185 -18.97 10.04 3.55
N VAL A 186 -18.12 10.54 2.65
CA VAL A 186 -17.06 11.48 3.03
C VAL A 186 -17.59 12.85 3.45
N PRO A 187 -18.64 13.42 2.86
CA PRO A 187 -19.23 14.66 3.36
C PRO A 187 -19.69 14.59 4.83
N LEU A 188 -19.97 13.39 5.36
CA LEU A 188 -20.33 13.20 6.76
C LEU A 188 -19.16 13.40 7.74
N GLN A 189 -17.93 13.48 7.24
CA GLN A 189 -16.73 13.77 8.05
C GLN A 189 -16.54 15.27 8.30
N TYR A 190 -17.31 16.12 7.63
CA TYR A 190 -17.32 17.57 7.83
C TYR A 190 -18.36 17.98 8.87
N ASN A 191 -18.14 19.10 9.55
CA ASN A 191 -19.17 19.74 10.37
C ASN A 191 -20.36 20.14 9.50
N GLU A 192 -21.49 20.38 10.15
CA GLU A 192 -22.75 20.68 9.44
C GLU A 192 -22.68 21.96 8.59
N GLN A 193 -21.93 22.98 9.05
CA GLN A 193 -21.78 24.24 8.33
C GLN A 193 -21.01 24.05 7.02
N ASP A 194 -19.83 23.44 7.07
CA ASP A 194 -18.98 23.23 5.90
C ASP A 194 -19.65 22.26 4.92
N ARG A 195 -20.32 21.22 5.45
CA ARG A 195 -21.07 20.24 4.63
C ARG A 195 -22.22 20.90 3.89
N ARG A 196 -23.04 21.76 4.54
CA ARG A 196 -24.16 22.45 3.88
C ARG A 196 -23.69 23.48 2.87
N ALA A 197 -22.55 24.14 3.13
CA ALA A 197 -21.96 25.11 2.22
C ALA A 197 -21.35 24.43 0.97
N GLY A 198 -20.91 23.18 1.07
CA GLY A 198 -20.15 22.48 0.03
C GLY A 198 -18.69 22.91 -0.07
N TYR A 199 -18.22 23.75 0.85
CA TYR A 199 -16.85 24.23 0.91
C TYR A 199 -16.51 24.74 2.32
N PHE A 200 -15.21 24.92 2.60
CA PHE A 200 -14.72 25.65 3.76
C PHE A 200 -13.64 26.66 3.36
N PHE A 201 -13.23 27.53 4.29
CA PHE A 201 -12.13 28.45 4.03
C PHE A 201 -10.82 27.88 4.53
N GLY A 202 -9.88 27.66 3.58
CA GLY A 202 -8.50 27.31 3.83
C GLY A 202 -7.58 28.54 3.72
N LYS A 203 -6.33 28.40 4.17
CA LYS A 203 -5.27 29.41 3.98
C LYS A 203 -4.24 28.87 3.00
N ASP A 204 -3.89 29.67 2.01
CA ASP A 204 -2.77 29.36 1.11
C ASP A 204 -1.41 29.57 1.81
N ARG A 205 -0.31 29.29 1.12
CA ARG A 205 1.06 29.48 1.65
C ARG A 205 1.39 30.95 2.00
N ARG A 206 0.59 31.90 1.51
CA ARG A 206 0.73 33.35 1.79
C ARG A 206 -0.23 33.81 2.89
N GLY A 207 -1.00 32.88 3.48
CA GLY A 207 -1.97 33.17 4.53
C GLY A 207 -3.29 33.75 4.00
N GLN A 208 -3.52 33.81 2.68
CA GLN A 208 -4.75 34.32 2.09
C GLN A 208 -5.85 33.26 2.18
N LEU A 209 -7.05 33.68 2.59
CA LEU A 209 -8.23 32.84 2.64
C LEU A 209 -8.73 32.56 1.23
N HIS A 210 -8.97 31.30 0.93
CA HIS A 210 -9.61 30.84 -0.30
C HIS A 210 -10.65 29.77 0.01
N ARG A 211 -11.61 29.59 -0.90
CA ARG A 211 -12.61 28.52 -0.77
C ARG A 211 -12.00 27.19 -1.21
N VAL A 212 -12.10 26.19 -0.35
CA VAL A 212 -11.70 24.83 -0.61
C VAL A 212 -12.96 23.98 -0.70
N PRO A 213 -13.25 23.30 -1.82
CA PRO A 213 -14.38 22.40 -1.92
C PRO A 213 -14.23 21.23 -0.95
N LEU A 214 -15.32 20.49 -0.72
CA LEU A 214 -15.21 19.21 0.01
C LEU A 214 -14.34 18.23 -0.79
N MET A 215 -13.71 17.29 -0.06
CA MET A 215 -12.84 16.28 -0.67
C MET A 215 -13.58 15.48 -1.74
N THR A 216 -12.87 15.21 -2.83
CA THR A 216 -13.28 14.33 -3.91
C THR A 216 -12.25 13.23 -4.09
N LEU A 217 -12.58 12.20 -4.86
CA LEU A 217 -11.71 11.07 -5.14
C LEU A 217 -11.31 11.04 -6.62
N SER A 218 -10.03 11.18 -6.87
CA SER A 218 -9.46 11.07 -8.22
C SER A 218 -8.86 9.67 -8.44
N ILE A 219 -9.28 8.98 -9.52
CA ILE A 219 -8.77 7.65 -9.87
C ILE A 219 -8.15 7.68 -11.27
N GLY A 220 -6.83 7.49 -11.34
CA GLY A 220 -6.09 7.29 -12.59
C GLY A 220 -5.96 5.80 -12.92
N ILE A 221 -6.28 5.39 -14.15
CA ILE A 221 -6.37 3.98 -14.53
C ILE A 221 -5.51 3.66 -15.73
N VAL A 222 -4.71 2.59 -15.61
CA VAL A 222 -3.87 2.05 -16.68
C VAL A 222 -4.25 0.59 -16.92
N THR A 223 -4.34 0.19 -18.20
CA THR A 223 -4.70 -1.18 -18.58
C THR A 223 -3.71 -1.75 -19.60
N ASN A 224 -3.56 -3.07 -19.65
CA ASN A 224 -2.77 -3.78 -20.64
C ASN A 224 -3.54 -4.11 -21.93
N ARG A 225 -4.77 -3.58 -22.15
CA ARG A 225 -5.59 -3.83 -23.36
C ARG A 225 -4.94 -3.38 -24.65
N HIS A 226 -4.30 -2.19 -24.61
CA HIS A 226 -3.79 -1.53 -25.81
C HIS A 226 -2.26 -1.37 -25.79
N ARG A 227 -1.58 -1.95 -24.81
CA ARG A 227 -0.12 -1.94 -24.69
C ARG A 227 0.39 -3.10 -23.88
N ARG A 228 1.64 -3.46 -24.11
CA ARG A 228 2.37 -4.40 -23.27
C ARG A 228 3.31 -3.67 -22.33
N PHE A 229 3.41 -4.12 -21.11
CA PHE A 229 4.36 -3.62 -20.14
C PHE A 229 5.43 -4.69 -19.88
N ALA A 230 6.68 -4.28 -19.90
CA ALA A 230 7.80 -5.17 -19.60
C ALA A 230 8.10 -5.23 -18.09
N HIS A 231 7.73 -4.18 -17.34
CA HIS A 231 8.05 -4.07 -15.92
C HIS A 231 6.96 -3.33 -15.13
N PRO A 232 6.69 -3.73 -13.86
CA PRO A 232 5.72 -3.04 -12.99
C PRO A 232 5.91 -1.52 -12.88
N ALA A 233 7.17 -1.04 -12.89
CA ALA A 233 7.46 0.39 -12.81
C ALA A 233 6.79 1.21 -13.92
N GLN A 234 6.72 0.68 -15.15
CA GLN A 234 6.06 1.36 -16.27
C GLN A 234 4.56 1.56 -16.02
N VAL A 235 3.92 0.57 -15.37
CA VAL A 235 2.51 0.65 -14.99
C VAL A 235 2.32 1.72 -13.92
N SER A 236 3.20 1.74 -12.91
CA SER A 236 3.14 2.69 -11.80
C SER A 236 3.38 4.14 -12.25
N GLU A 237 4.34 4.38 -13.14
CA GLU A 237 4.61 5.70 -13.72
C GLU A 237 3.38 6.25 -14.46
N LEU A 238 2.80 5.44 -15.34
CA LEU A 238 1.61 5.82 -16.07
C LEU A 238 0.38 6.00 -15.18
N ALA A 239 0.21 5.15 -14.16
CA ALA A 239 -0.88 5.30 -13.21
C ALA A 239 -0.76 6.62 -12.43
N THR A 240 0.46 7.02 -12.06
CA THR A 240 0.75 8.31 -11.43
C THR A 240 0.44 9.48 -12.37
N GLU A 241 0.79 9.37 -13.65
CA GLU A 241 0.46 10.39 -14.65
C GLU A 241 -1.06 10.53 -14.82
N MET A 242 -1.77 9.40 -14.93
CA MET A 242 -3.24 9.39 -15.05
C MET A 242 -3.93 9.91 -13.80
N LYS A 243 -3.41 9.61 -12.61
CA LYS A 243 -3.87 10.20 -11.34
C LYS A 243 -3.72 11.73 -11.37
N SER A 244 -2.54 12.21 -11.78
CA SER A 244 -2.29 13.66 -11.89
C SER A 244 -3.25 14.34 -12.87
N TYR A 245 -3.59 13.67 -13.97
CA TYR A 245 -4.60 14.16 -14.91
C TYR A 245 -6.01 14.15 -14.29
N ALA A 246 -6.41 13.07 -13.60
CA ALA A 246 -7.70 12.99 -12.92
C ALA A 246 -7.91 14.15 -11.95
N LYS A 247 -6.89 14.53 -11.17
CA LYS A 247 -6.91 15.68 -10.25
C LYS A 247 -7.14 17.05 -10.91
N THR A 248 -7.01 17.15 -12.22
CA THR A 248 -7.34 18.40 -12.96
C THR A 248 -8.83 18.53 -13.29
N LEU A 249 -9.59 17.46 -13.12
CA LEU A 249 -11.02 17.41 -13.42
C LEU A 249 -11.84 17.70 -12.14
N PRO A 250 -13.01 18.31 -12.26
CA PRO A 250 -13.84 18.65 -11.12
C PRO A 250 -14.60 17.42 -10.58
N GLY A 251 -14.75 17.34 -9.26
CA GLY A 251 -15.53 16.30 -8.58
C GLY A 251 -14.81 14.96 -8.51
N SER A 252 -15.46 13.96 -7.92
CA SER A 252 -14.96 12.59 -7.91
C SER A 252 -15.01 11.98 -9.30
N VAL A 253 -13.87 11.48 -9.80
CA VAL A 253 -13.74 11.06 -11.19
C VAL A 253 -12.76 9.90 -11.35
N PHE A 254 -13.00 9.07 -12.36
CA PHE A 254 -11.98 8.13 -12.84
C PHE A 254 -11.66 8.38 -14.31
N VAL A 255 -10.38 8.21 -14.68
CA VAL A 255 -9.88 8.37 -16.04
C VAL A 255 -9.04 7.18 -16.45
N VAL A 256 -9.26 6.69 -17.67
CA VAL A 256 -8.55 5.52 -18.20
C VAL A 256 -7.57 5.98 -19.27
N ASP A 257 -6.31 5.53 -19.18
CA ASP A 257 -5.34 5.73 -20.25
C ASP A 257 -5.78 4.98 -21.50
N ARG A 258 -6.09 5.73 -22.56
CA ARG A 258 -6.50 5.21 -23.87
C ARG A 258 -5.39 5.27 -24.91
N ARG A 259 -4.20 5.74 -24.53
CA ARG A 259 -3.06 5.84 -25.47
C ARG A 259 -2.59 4.45 -25.86
N GLN A 260 -2.38 4.25 -27.15
CA GLN A 260 -1.77 3.01 -27.65
C GLN A 260 -0.27 3.03 -27.37
N GLY A 261 0.29 1.88 -26.94
CA GLY A 261 1.73 1.73 -26.82
C GLY A 261 2.38 1.89 -28.20
N VAL A 262 3.46 2.67 -28.29
CA VAL A 262 4.30 2.68 -29.48
C VAL A 262 4.89 1.27 -29.60
N THR A 263 4.39 0.49 -30.55
CA THR A 263 5.03 -0.76 -30.96
C THR A 263 6.40 -0.39 -31.51
N GLY A 264 7.45 -0.75 -30.78
CA GLY A 264 8.83 -0.57 -31.23
C GLY A 264 9.18 -1.52 -32.38
N GLU A 265 8.69 -1.22 -33.56
CA GLU A 265 9.15 -1.76 -34.84
C GLU A 265 9.12 -0.62 -35.85
N GLU A 266 10.22 0.11 -35.88
CA GLU A 266 10.75 0.81 -37.05
C GLU A 266 12.09 1.47 -36.67
N ARG A 267 13.11 0.61 -36.53
CA ARG A 267 14.49 0.99 -36.82
C ARG A 267 15.07 0.00 -37.81
N THR A 268 14.52 -0.01 -39.00
CA THR A 268 15.27 -0.44 -40.18
C THR A 268 16.28 0.66 -40.50
N GLY A 269 17.55 0.33 -40.31
CA GLY A 269 18.68 1.19 -40.62
C GLY A 269 18.71 1.57 -42.11
N PRO A 270 19.46 2.65 -42.48
CA PRO A 270 19.54 3.12 -43.82
C PRO A 270 20.29 2.11 -44.69
N THR A 271 19.62 1.68 -45.76
CA THR A 271 20.22 0.94 -46.87
C THR A 271 21.30 1.78 -47.51
N SER A 272 22.53 1.32 -47.42
CA SER A 272 23.65 1.84 -48.19
C SER A 272 23.33 1.76 -49.69
N ARG A 273 23.26 2.88 -50.36
CA ARG A 273 23.33 2.94 -51.80
C ARG A 273 24.80 2.86 -52.20
N GLU A 274 25.19 1.74 -52.74
CA GLU A 274 26.38 1.65 -53.60
C GLU A 274 26.13 2.46 -54.88
N GLN A 275 27.11 3.28 -55.19
CA GLN A 275 27.24 3.98 -56.48
C GLN A 275 27.85 3.03 -57.49
N ALA A 276 27.28 3.05 -58.67
CA ALA A 276 27.99 2.84 -59.93
C ALA A 276 28.02 4.16 -60.70
#